data_78cef77db0c69bc469ac40250edadd7b
#
_entry.id   78cef77db0c69bc469ac40250edadd7b
#
_cell.length_a   1.000
_cell.length_b   1.000
_cell.length_c   1.000
_cell.angle_alpha   90.00
_cell.angle_beta   90.00
_cell.angle_gamma   90.00
#
_symmetry.space_group_name_H-M   'P 1'
#
loop_
_entity.id
_entity.type
_entity.pdbx_description
1 polymer ?
#
loop_
_entity_poly.entity_id
_entity_poly.type
_entity_poly.pdbx_seq_one_letter_code
_entity_poly.pdbx_strand_id
1 'polypeptide(L)'
;MSSAQARTPLRRGCDSPGVPGEPYSDARAAAAAIREQLGEHRVALVLGSGWAQVVPMLGEGRAAVPMTELPGFPAPAVEGHSGMAHSVDAGGVPLLVLAGRAHLYEEHPVAPVVHGVRAAVMAGCRAVLLTNAAGSLDPANGPGTPVVISDHLNLTGASPMTGSDPPPGVPARFSDMSDLYSPRLRAAAAAAFPGIAEGVYAGLLGGSYETPAEIRMLRTMGADLVGMSTVLEAIAARHLGAEVFGVSLVTNLAAGLSPAALDHEEVLARGRASAGSLAELLRAVVAAA
;
A
#
# COMPACT_ATOMS: atom_id res chain seq x y z
N MET A 1 47.53 50.66 2.30
CA MET A 1 46.42 50.63 3.28
C MET A 1 45.34 49.73 2.70
N SER A 2 45.35 48.45 3.13
CA SER A 2 44.45 47.43 2.65
C SER A 2 43.37 47.19 3.69
N SER A 3 42.11 47.45 3.40
CA SER A 3 40.97 47.21 4.28
C SER A 3 40.48 45.80 4.08
N ALA A 4 40.76 44.93 5.07
CA ALA A 4 40.18 43.58 5.16
C ALA A 4 38.69 43.69 5.54
N GLN A 5 37.79 43.36 4.63
CA GLN A 5 36.38 43.17 4.96
C GLN A 5 36.19 41.82 5.65
N ALA A 6 35.78 41.88 6.92
CA ALA A 6 35.37 40.73 7.69
C ALA A 6 34.09 40.09 7.09
N ARG A 7 34.17 38.82 6.66
CA ARG A 7 33.01 38.04 6.23
C ARG A 7 32.29 37.55 7.51
N THR A 8 31.06 38.06 7.70
CA THR A 8 30.14 37.52 8.72
C THR A 8 29.73 36.12 8.32
N PRO A 9 29.85 35.12 9.20
CA PRO A 9 29.37 33.77 8.91
C PRO A 9 27.83 33.76 8.85
N LEU A 10 27.28 33.32 7.72
CA LEU A 10 25.86 33.02 7.58
C LEU A 10 25.47 31.94 8.61
N ARG A 11 24.73 32.34 9.63
CA ARG A 11 24.02 31.40 10.52
C ARG A 11 23.02 30.61 9.67
N ARG A 12 23.33 29.34 9.41
CA ARG A 12 22.35 28.35 8.96
C ARG A 12 21.51 27.96 10.18
N GLY A 13 20.45 28.73 10.42
CA GLY A 13 19.33 28.30 11.24
C GLY A 13 18.43 27.43 10.37
N CYS A 14 18.76 26.17 10.22
CA CYS A 14 17.76 25.16 9.92
C CYS A 14 17.15 24.75 11.26
N ASP A 15 16.07 25.37 11.66
CA ASP A 15 15.09 24.75 12.52
C ASP A 15 14.43 23.67 11.68
N SER A 16 15.09 22.52 11.57
CA SER A 16 14.50 21.31 11.05
C SER A 16 13.40 20.92 12.02
N PRO A 17 12.12 20.74 11.59
CA PRO A 17 11.13 20.06 12.39
C PRO A 17 11.76 18.70 12.76
N GLY A 18 11.60 18.31 14.04
CA GLY A 18 12.32 17.23 14.70
C GLY A 18 12.57 16.03 13.78
N VAL A 19 13.82 15.52 13.83
CA VAL A 19 14.22 14.33 13.08
C VAL A 19 13.12 13.27 13.26
N PRO A 20 12.42 12.82 12.20
CA PRO A 20 11.49 11.71 12.33
C PRO A 20 12.26 10.56 13.00
N GLY A 21 11.67 9.88 13.97
CA GLY A 21 12.28 8.73 14.63
C GLY A 21 12.80 7.76 13.57
N GLU A 22 13.80 6.95 13.93
CA GLU A 22 14.38 5.99 12.98
C GLU A 22 13.23 5.07 12.48
N PRO A 23 12.98 4.95 11.17
CA PRO A 23 11.75 4.32 10.62
C PRO A 23 11.48 2.90 11.12
N TYR A 24 12.52 2.16 11.46
CA TYR A 24 12.41 0.81 12.01
C TYR A 24 12.15 0.81 13.53
N SER A 25 12.62 1.82 14.26
CA SER A 25 12.32 2.02 15.68
C SER A 25 10.84 2.31 15.88
N ASP A 26 10.28 3.23 15.08
CA ASP A 26 8.86 3.58 15.11
C ASP A 26 7.99 2.39 14.73
N ALA A 27 8.39 1.62 13.72
CA ALA A 27 7.69 0.40 13.32
C ALA A 27 7.72 -0.70 14.40
N ARG A 28 8.82 -0.83 15.16
CA ARG A 28 8.89 -1.74 16.32
C ARG A 28 7.97 -1.29 17.45
N ALA A 29 7.91 0.00 17.74
CA ALA A 29 6.99 0.55 18.73
C ALA A 29 5.53 0.31 18.34
N ALA A 30 5.18 0.57 17.08
CA ALA A 30 3.87 0.27 16.53
C ALA A 30 3.54 -1.23 16.58
N ALA A 31 4.49 -2.10 16.25
CA ALA A 31 4.33 -3.54 16.32
C ALA A 31 4.04 -4.04 17.75
N ALA A 32 4.68 -3.44 18.75
CA ALA A 32 4.41 -3.74 20.16
C ALA A 32 2.98 -3.31 20.54
N ALA A 33 2.57 -2.11 20.17
CA ALA A 33 1.23 -1.59 20.42
C ALA A 33 0.13 -2.41 19.69
N ILE A 34 0.38 -2.86 18.45
CA ILE A 34 -0.52 -3.74 17.71
C ILE A 34 -0.73 -5.06 18.48
N ARG A 35 0.35 -5.70 18.95
CA ARG A 35 0.21 -6.94 19.74
C ARG A 35 -0.52 -6.73 21.07
N GLU A 36 -0.25 -5.63 21.74
CA GLU A 36 -0.88 -5.32 23.02
C GLU A 36 -2.37 -5.02 22.88
N GLN A 37 -2.77 -4.22 21.91
CA GLN A 37 -4.14 -3.71 21.78
C GLN A 37 -5.03 -4.59 20.89
N LEU A 38 -4.45 -5.25 19.88
CA LEU A 38 -5.19 -6.00 18.86
C LEU A 38 -4.87 -7.51 18.89
N GLY A 39 -3.81 -7.92 19.60
CA GLY A 39 -3.38 -9.31 19.68
C GLY A 39 -2.39 -9.73 18.58
N GLU A 40 -2.15 -11.03 18.48
CA GLU A 40 -1.25 -11.59 17.46
C GLU A 40 -1.99 -11.86 16.14
N HIS A 41 -1.30 -11.60 15.03
CA HIS A 41 -1.85 -11.76 13.69
C HIS A 41 -0.86 -12.52 12.79
N ARG A 42 -1.40 -13.32 11.87
CA ARG A 42 -0.63 -14.07 10.88
C ARG A 42 -0.56 -13.34 9.54
N VAL A 43 -1.64 -12.67 9.17
CA VAL A 43 -1.82 -11.98 7.90
C VAL A 43 -2.14 -10.52 8.17
N ALA A 44 -1.58 -9.62 7.37
CA ALA A 44 -2.00 -8.21 7.32
C ALA A 44 -2.69 -7.91 5.99
N LEU A 45 -3.74 -7.11 6.04
CA LEU A 45 -4.47 -6.61 4.89
C LEU A 45 -4.51 -5.09 4.94
N VAL A 46 -4.00 -4.42 3.91
CA VAL A 46 -4.10 -2.97 3.75
C VAL A 46 -5.20 -2.67 2.75
N LEU A 47 -6.23 -1.95 3.21
CA LEU A 47 -7.36 -1.57 2.38
C LEU A 47 -7.11 -0.22 1.69
N GLY A 48 -7.38 -0.18 0.39
CA GLY A 48 -7.37 1.04 -0.41
C GLY A 48 -8.63 1.90 -0.22
N SER A 49 -8.69 3.03 -0.94
CA SER A 49 -9.83 3.94 -0.93
C SER A 49 -11.12 3.22 -1.32
N GLY A 50 -12.19 3.45 -0.59
CA GLY A 50 -13.52 2.85 -0.84
C GLY A 50 -13.67 1.38 -0.43
N TRP A 51 -12.71 0.77 0.27
CA TRP A 51 -12.76 -0.65 0.66
C TRP A 51 -13.12 -0.89 2.14
N ALA A 52 -13.31 0.17 2.95
CA ALA A 52 -13.56 0.02 4.39
C ALA A 52 -14.79 -0.87 4.73
N GLN A 53 -15.82 -0.87 3.89
CA GLN A 53 -17.01 -1.71 4.04
C GLN A 53 -16.75 -3.22 3.87
N VAL A 54 -15.59 -3.63 3.39
CA VAL A 54 -15.21 -5.04 3.26
C VAL A 54 -14.89 -5.65 4.65
N VAL A 55 -14.46 -4.84 5.62
CA VAL A 55 -14.02 -5.31 6.95
C VAL A 55 -15.03 -6.25 7.61
N PRO A 56 -16.32 -5.92 7.77
CA PRO A 56 -17.30 -6.81 8.42
C PRO A 56 -17.60 -8.09 7.61
N MET A 57 -17.19 -8.14 6.34
CA MET A 57 -17.39 -9.30 5.46
C MET A 57 -16.21 -10.29 5.51
N LEU A 58 -15.07 -9.90 6.11
CA LEU A 58 -13.87 -10.74 6.17
C LEU A 58 -13.97 -11.83 7.24
N GLY A 59 -14.71 -11.59 8.31
CA GLY A 59 -14.85 -12.52 9.43
C GLY A 59 -15.38 -11.86 10.69
N GLU A 60 -15.16 -12.52 11.82
CA GLU A 60 -15.60 -12.02 13.14
C GLU A 60 -14.62 -10.95 13.65
N GLY A 61 -15.12 -9.75 13.93
CA GLY A 61 -14.34 -8.66 14.54
C GLY A 61 -14.02 -8.96 16.00
N ARG A 62 -12.74 -8.85 16.38
CA ARG A 62 -12.27 -9.08 17.76
C ARG A 62 -11.98 -7.78 18.50
N ALA A 63 -11.31 -6.83 17.83
CA ALA A 63 -10.94 -5.52 18.38
C ALA A 63 -10.73 -4.51 17.24
N ALA A 64 -10.81 -3.23 17.57
CA ALA A 64 -10.47 -2.15 16.64
C ALA A 64 -9.94 -0.94 17.39
N VAL A 65 -8.95 -0.25 16.81
CA VAL A 65 -8.39 0.99 17.37
C VAL A 65 -8.15 2.00 16.24
N PRO A 66 -8.24 3.30 16.51
CA PRO A 66 -7.78 4.32 15.56
C PRO A 66 -6.28 4.11 15.24
N MET A 67 -5.91 4.16 13.98
CA MET A 67 -4.49 4.02 13.61
C MET A 67 -3.64 5.14 14.20
N THR A 68 -4.22 6.31 14.46
CA THR A 68 -3.55 7.44 15.13
C THR A 68 -3.17 7.18 16.59
N GLU A 69 -3.73 6.17 17.23
CA GLU A 69 -3.32 5.73 18.56
C GLU A 69 -2.14 4.76 18.54
N LEU A 70 -1.77 4.27 17.35
CA LEU A 70 -0.60 3.43 17.15
C LEU A 70 0.62 4.32 16.85
N PRO A 71 1.79 4.07 17.48
CA PRO A 71 2.98 4.89 17.28
C PRO A 71 3.36 5.05 15.81
N GLY A 72 3.65 6.27 15.37
CA GLY A 72 4.17 6.58 14.03
C GLY A 72 3.18 6.50 12.86
N PHE A 73 1.93 6.11 13.10
CA PHE A 73 0.92 6.16 12.05
C PHE A 73 0.47 7.61 11.82
N PRO A 74 0.48 8.10 10.56
CA PRO A 74 -0.06 9.41 10.24
C PRO A 74 -1.59 9.44 10.38
N ALA A 75 -2.14 10.64 10.60
CA ALA A 75 -3.58 10.82 10.51
C ALA A 75 -4.03 10.59 9.05
N PRO A 76 -5.17 9.90 8.82
CA PRO A 76 -5.69 9.73 7.48
C PRO A 76 -6.15 11.09 6.92
N ALA A 77 -5.70 11.41 5.69
CA ALA A 77 -6.07 12.66 5.02
C ALA A 77 -6.97 12.40 3.80
N VAL A 78 -6.97 11.19 3.25
CA VAL A 78 -7.75 10.84 2.06
C VAL A 78 -9.16 10.39 2.44
N GLU A 79 -10.16 10.96 1.77
CA GLU A 79 -11.56 10.54 1.91
C GLU A 79 -11.74 9.06 1.51
N GLY A 80 -12.55 8.32 2.26
CA GLY A 80 -12.78 6.88 2.04
C GLY A 80 -11.84 5.96 2.83
N HIS A 81 -10.86 6.51 3.57
CA HIS A 81 -10.08 5.77 4.55
C HIS A 81 -10.70 5.93 5.94
N SER A 82 -11.05 4.83 6.61
CA SER A 82 -11.62 4.90 7.97
C SER A 82 -10.58 5.25 9.03
N GLY A 83 -9.29 5.07 8.74
CA GLY A 83 -8.20 5.28 9.67
C GLY A 83 -8.18 4.33 10.86
N MET A 84 -8.84 3.17 10.75
CA MET A 84 -8.94 2.17 11.81
C MET A 84 -8.04 0.97 11.51
N ALA A 85 -7.44 0.42 12.57
CA ALA A 85 -6.84 -0.89 12.56
C ALA A 85 -7.77 -1.88 13.24
N HIS A 86 -8.06 -3.02 12.60
CA HIS A 86 -8.96 -4.04 13.11
C HIS A 86 -8.25 -5.37 13.28
N SER A 87 -8.59 -6.08 14.35
CA SER A 87 -8.31 -7.50 14.54
C SER A 87 -9.55 -8.29 14.13
N VAL A 88 -9.41 -9.20 13.17
CA VAL A 88 -10.52 -9.99 12.62
C VAL A 88 -10.13 -11.48 12.66
N ASP A 89 -11.07 -12.34 13.03
CA ASP A 89 -10.94 -13.77 12.81
C ASP A 89 -11.53 -14.13 11.43
N ALA A 90 -10.66 -14.37 10.49
CA ALA A 90 -11.07 -14.74 9.13
C ALA A 90 -11.09 -16.26 8.96
N GLY A 91 -12.09 -16.92 9.56
CA GLY A 91 -12.24 -18.38 9.49
C GLY A 91 -11.12 -19.15 10.19
N GLY A 92 -10.69 -18.68 11.35
CA GLY A 92 -9.60 -19.24 12.15
C GLY A 92 -8.22 -18.65 11.84
N VAL A 93 -8.11 -17.74 10.87
CA VAL A 93 -6.87 -17.02 10.57
C VAL A 93 -6.90 -15.63 11.24
N PRO A 94 -6.00 -15.35 12.21
CA PRO A 94 -5.88 -14.01 12.80
C PRO A 94 -5.40 -12.98 11.76
N LEU A 95 -6.27 -12.04 11.40
CA LEU A 95 -6.08 -11.04 10.36
C LEU A 95 -6.02 -9.65 10.97
N LEU A 96 -4.92 -8.93 10.73
CA LEU A 96 -4.80 -7.49 10.97
C LEU A 96 -5.28 -6.74 9.72
N VAL A 97 -6.29 -5.88 9.87
CA VAL A 97 -6.77 -5.05 8.77
C VAL A 97 -6.43 -3.59 9.05
N LEU A 98 -5.63 -2.98 8.20
CA LEU A 98 -5.35 -1.54 8.18
C LEU A 98 -6.30 -0.89 7.17
N ALA A 99 -7.34 -0.24 7.67
CA ALA A 99 -8.39 0.34 6.82
C ALA A 99 -8.04 1.78 6.41
N GLY A 100 -6.98 1.89 5.64
CA GLY A 100 -6.41 3.13 5.11
C GLY A 100 -4.90 3.04 4.96
N ARG A 101 -4.32 4.01 4.26
CA ARG A 101 -2.88 4.18 4.05
C ARG A 101 -2.52 5.64 3.82
N ALA A 102 -1.22 5.97 3.97
CA ALA A 102 -0.64 7.23 3.54
C ALA A 102 -0.13 7.13 2.11
N HIS A 103 -0.10 8.26 1.38
CA HIS A 103 0.40 8.34 0.01
C HIS A 103 1.50 9.38 -0.11
N LEU A 104 2.36 9.22 -1.13
CA LEU A 104 3.42 10.20 -1.40
C LEU A 104 2.86 11.58 -1.77
N TYR A 105 1.73 11.65 -2.48
CA TYR A 105 1.12 12.91 -2.89
C TYR A 105 0.51 13.72 -1.72
N GLU A 106 0.43 13.14 -0.52
CA GLU A 106 0.04 13.83 0.71
C GLU A 106 1.23 14.54 1.39
N GLU A 107 2.33 14.75 0.66
CA GLU A 107 3.61 15.31 1.15
C GLU A 107 4.30 14.44 2.22
N HIS A 108 3.89 13.20 2.36
CA HIS A 108 4.57 12.27 3.24
C HIS A 108 5.91 11.81 2.65
N PRO A 109 7.00 11.77 3.43
CA PRO A 109 8.20 11.02 3.04
C PRO A 109 7.88 9.51 2.97
N VAL A 110 8.78 8.71 2.41
CA VAL A 110 8.57 7.27 2.20
C VAL A 110 8.29 6.51 3.51
N ALA A 111 8.93 6.92 4.62
CA ALA A 111 8.84 6.20 5.88
C ALA A 111 7.40 6.04 6.43
N PRO A 112 6.57 7.09 6.53
CA PRO A 112 5.15 6.97 6.87
C PRO A 112 4.34 6.15 5.87
N VAL A 113 4.63 6.23 4.57
CA VAL A 113 3.90 5.47 3.53
C VAL A 113 4.03 3.97 3.73
N VAL A 114 5.20 3.49 4.13
CA VAL A 114 5.47 2.06 4.36
C VAL A 114 5.40 1.63 5.83
N HIS A 115 5.07 2.57 6.72
CA HIS A 115 5.07 2.33 8.17
C HIS A 115 4.12 1.21 8.57
N GLY A 116 2.89 1.21 8.05
CA GLY A 116 1.87 0.23 8.38
C GLY A 116 2.30 -1.21 8.06
N VAL A 117 2.87 -1.45 6.88
CA VAL A 117 3.35 -2.78 6.49
C VAL A 117 4.59 -3.20 7.28
N ARG A 118 5.50 -2.27 7.60
CA ARG A 118 6.64 -2.55 8.48
C ARG A 118 6.18 -2.95 9.86
N ALA A 119 5.26 -2.18 10.46
CA ALA A 119 4.70 -2.47 11.77
C ALA A 119 3.98 -3.84 11.80
N ALA A 120 3.17 -4.15 10.79
CA ALA A 120 2.47 -5.41 10.67
C ALA A 120 3.41 -6.61 10.59
N VAL A 121 4.45 -6.56 9.74
CA VAL A 121 5.42 -7.66 9.63
C VAL A 121 6.23 -7.80 10.93
N MET A 122 6.64 -6.71 11.55
CA MET A 122 7.34 -6.72 12.85
C MET A 122 6.43 -7.16 14.00
N ALA A 123 5.10 -7.01 13.87
CA ALA A 123 4.13 -7.57 14.82
C ALA A 123 3.95 -9.08 14.69
N GLY A 124 4.44 -9.71 13.61
CA GLY A 124 4.41 -11.15 13.40
C GLY A 124 3.66 -11.62 12.15
N CYS A 125 3.09 -10.69 11.36
CA CYS A 125 2.43 -11.04 10.11
C CYS A 125 3.45 -11.60 9.11
N ARG A 126 3.13 -12.76 8.53
CA ARG A 126 3.98 -13.47 7.56
C ARG A 126 3.56 -13.22 6.11
N ALA A 127 2.32 -12.77 5.92
CA ALA A 127 1.79 -12.38 4.63
C ALA A 127 1.18 -10.98 4.72
N VAL A 128 1.35 -10.19 3.66
CA VAL A 128 0.79 -8.84 3.49
C VAL A 128 -0.02 -8.82 2.21
N LEU A 129 -1.32 -8.57 2.35
CA LEU A 129 -2.26 -8.40 1.25
C LEU A 129 -2.48 -6.90 1.04
N LEU A 130 -2.27 -6.43 -0.18
CA LEU A 130 -2.41 -5.02 -0.56
C LEU A 130 -3.55 -4.87 -1.54
N THR A 131 -4.50 -3.99 -1.23
CA THR A 131 -5.59 -3.65 -2.15
C THR A 131 -5.48 -2.20 -2.58
N ASN A 132 -5.94 -1.88 -3.76
CA ASN A 132 -6.01 -0.52 -4.27
C ASN A 132 -7.16 -0.33 -5.27
N ALA A 133 -7.46 0.91 -5.59
CA ALA A 133 -8.18 1.30 -6.79
C ALA A 133 -7.15 1.61 -7.89
N ALA A 134 -7.43 1.21 -9.12
CA ALA A 134 -6.52 1.44 -10.25
C ALA A 134 -7.26 1.83 -11.51
N GLY A 135 -6.61 2.62 -12.37
CA GLY A 135 -6.97 2.80 -13.76
C GLY A 135 -6.49 1.61 -14.59
N SER A 136 -7.34 1.06 -15.45
CA SER A 136 -6.92 -0.01 -16.36
C SER A 136 -6.40 0.56 -17.68
N LEU A 137 -5.26 0.04 -18.12
CA LEU A 137 -4.69 0.29 -19.43
C LEU A 137 -5.16 -0.72 -20.48
N ASP A 138 -5.82 -1.81 -20.04
CA ASP A 138 -6.40 -2.84 -20.89
C ASP A 138 -7.94 -2.70 -20.91
N PRO A 139 -8.57 -2.36 -22.06
CA PRO A 139 -10.01 -2.26 -22.16
C PRO A 139 -10.78 -3.56 -21.83
N ALA A 140 -10.13 -4.72 -21.86
CA ALA A 140 -10.75 -5.99 -21.46
C ALA A 140 -11.03 -6.05 -19.95
N ASN A 141 -10.25 -5.31 -19.15
CA ASN A 141 -10.42 -5.18 -17.71
C ASN A 141 -11.15 -3.88 -17.38
N GLY A 142 -12.46 -3.87 -17.59
CA GLY A 142 -13.31 -2.69 -17.36
C GLY A 142 -13.57 -2.38 -15.88
N PRO A 143 -14.22 -1.24 -15.59
CA PRO A 143 -14.57 -0.84 -14.22
C PRO A 143 -15.39 -1.91 -13.48
N GLY A 144 -15.01 -2.20 -12.23
CA GLY A 144 -15.59 -3.26 -11.39
C GLY A 144 -14.84 -4.59 -11.46
N THR A 145 -13.85 -4.74 -12.34
CA THR A 145 -13.05 -5.96 -12.48
C THR A 145 -11.91 -5.99 -11.45
N PRO A 146 -11.76 -7.03 -10.61
CA PRO A 146 -10.57 -7.26 -9.84
C PRO A 146 -9.46 -7.81 -10.75
N VAL A 147 -8.25 -7.27 -10.62
CA VAL A 147 -7.05 -7.72 -11.33
C VAL A 147 -5.95 -8.00 -10.29
N VAL A 148 -5.44 -9.22 -10.27
CA VAL A 148 -4.33 -9.61 -9.38
C VAL A 148 -3.04 -8.98 -9.90
N ILE A 149 -2.25 -8.40 -9.01
CA ILE A 149 -0.96 -7.81 -9.37
C ILE A 149 0.07 -8.93 -9.47
N SER A 150 0.60 -9.14 -10.68
CA SER A 150 1.65 -10.14 -10.94
C SER A 150 3.05 -9.57 -10.78
N ASP A 151 3.23 -8.28 -11.11
CA ASP A 151 4.47 -7.52 -11.01
C ASP A 151 4.19 -6.02 -10.96
N HIS A 152 5.23 -5.19 -10.82
CA HIS A 152 5.05 -3.74 -10.84
C HIS A 152 6.17 -2.97 -11.55
N LEU A 153 5.84 -1.77 -11.98
CA LEU A 153 6.79 -0.72 -12.36
C LEU A 153 6.81 0.36 -11.28
N ASN A 154 7.93 0.52 -10.58
CA ASN A 154 8.10 1.61 -9.61
C ASN A 154 8.51 2.90 -10.32
N LEU A 155 7.56 3.74 -10.63
CA LEU A 155 7.75 5.04 -11.26
C LEU A 155 7.47 6.21 -10.29
N THR A 156 7.43 5.93 -8.98
CA THR A 156 7.19 6.93 -7.94
C THR A 156 8.37 7.89 -7.74
N GLY A 157 9.55 7.59 -8.28
CA GLY A 157 10.79 8.32 -7.98
C GLY A 157 11.34 8.07 -6.57
N ALA A 158 10.78 7.14 -5.81
CA ALA A 158 11.13 6.86 -4.43
C ALA A 158 11.35 5.36 -4.18
N SER A 159 12.06 5.04 -3.08
CA SER A 159 12.24 3.65 -2.64
C SER A 159 12.34 3.59 -1.11
N PRO A 160 11.68 2.61 -0.45
CA PRO A 160 11.79 2.41 0.98
C PRO A 160 13.17 1.90 1.41
N MET A 161 14.02 1.55 0.45
CA MET A 161 15.39 1.06 0.65
C MET A 161 16.44 2.18 0.57
N THR A 162 16.05 3.42 0.30
CA THR A 162 16.93 4.59 0.26
C THR A 162 17.22 5.09 1.69
N GLY A 163 18.42 5.64 1.92
CA GLY A 163 18.81 6.24 3.19
C GLY A 163 19.88 5.42 3.94
N SER A 164 19.86 5.45 5.28
CA SER A 164 20.78 4.71 6.13
C SER A 164 20.61 3.18 5.99
N ASP A 165 21.66 2.43 6.32
CA ASP A 165 21.56 0.98 6.36
C ASP A 165 20.55 0.51 7.41
N PRO A 166 19.81 -0.60 7.13
CA PRO A 166 18.91 -1.17 8.11
C PRO A 166 19.64 -1.52 9.41
N PRO A 167 18.99 -1.30 10.58
CA PRO A 167 19.64 -1.58 11.85
C PRO A 167 19.79 -3.09 12.10
N PRO A 168 20.60 -3.51 13.09
CA PRO A 168 20.74 -4.91 13.46
C PRO A 168 19.38 -5.60 13.72
N GLY A 169 19.24 -6.81 13.20
CA GLY A 169 17.99 -7.59 13.29
C GLY A 169 16.95 -7.27 12.20
N VAL A 170 17.26 -6.36 11.28
CA VAL A 170 16.52 -6.12 10.03
C VAL A 170 17.36 -6.68 8.88
N PRO A 171 16.74 -7.30 7.84
CA PRO A 171 17.47 -7.81 6.67
C PRO A 171 18.31 -6.75 5.98
N ALA A 172 19.36 -7.18 5.27
CA ALA A 172 20.21 -6.28 4.48
C ALA A 172 19.40 -5.56 3.38
N ARG A 173 19.88 -4.37 2.99
CA ARG A 173 19.19 -3.47 2.04
C ARG A 173 18.80 -4.11 0.71
N PHE A 174 19.70 -4.90 0.12
CA PHE A 174 19.50 -5.47 -1.20
C PHE A 174 18.71 -6.78 -1.10
N SER A 175 17.43 -6.71 -1.45
CA SER A 175 16.52 -7.85 -1.46
C SER A 175 16.14 -8.23 -2.88
N ASP A 176 16.00 -9.53 -3.12
CA ASP A 176 15.50 -10.06 -4.40
C ASP A 176 13.99 -9.76 -4.54
N MET A 177 13.63 -9.15 -5.65
CA MET A 177 12.25 -8.77 -6.00
C MET A 177 11.68 -9.62 -7.15
N SER A 178 12.38 -10.66 -7.64
CA SER A 178 11.96 -11.47 -8.79
C SER A 178 10.60 -12.12 -8.61
N ASP A 179 10.28 -12.60 -7.39
CA ASP A 179 8.99 -13.18 -7.01
C ASP A 179 8.33 -12.33 -5.90
N LEU A 180 8.32 -11.02 -6.06
CA LEU A 180 7.80 -10.13 -5.02
C LEU A 180 6.33 -10.45 -4.70
N TYR A 181 5.49 -10.55 -5.72
CA TYR A 181 4.08 -10.97 -5.56
C TYR A 181 4.01 -12.49 -5.58
N SER A 182 3.73 -13.10 -4.43
CA SER A 182 3.78 -14.54 -4.19
C SER A 182 3.02 -15.36 -5.24
N PRO A 183 3.71 -16.23 -6.03
CA PRO A 183 3.04 -17.12 -6.97
C PRO A 183 2.02 -18.04 -6.29
N ARG A 184 2.29 -18.45 -5.05
CA ARG A 184 1.41 -19.28 -4.24
C ARG A 184 0.08 -18.59 -3.93
N LEU A 185 0.13 -17.33 -3.50
CA LEU A 185 -1.08 -16.55 -3.17
C LEU A 185 -1.84 -16.15 -4.44
N ARG A 186 -1.15 -15.86 -5.55
CA ARG A 186 -1.78 -15.64 -6.85
C ARG A 186 -2.51 -16.89 -7.35
N ALA A 187 -1.88 -18.06 -7.23
CA ALA A 187 -2.51 -19.33 -7.56
C ALA A 187 -3.77 -19.61 -6.70
N ALA A 188 -3.75 -19.26 -5.41
CA ALA A 188 -4.94 -19.37 -4.54
C ALA A 188 -6.07 -18.46 -5.02
N ALA A 189 -5.78 -17.23 -5.43
CA ALA A 189 -6.76 -16.32 -6.01
C ALA A 189 -7.36 -16.90 -7.32
N ALA A 190 -6.53 -17.41 -8.21
CA ALA A 190 -6.96 -18.02 -9.47
C ALA A 190 -7.80 -19.29 -9.26
N ALA A 191 -7.51 -20.08 -8.24
CA ALA A 191 -8.30 -21.26 -7.87
C ALA A 191 -9.70 -20.89 -7.33
N ALA A 192 -9.78 -19.82 -6.53
CA ALA A 192 -11.04 -19.32 -5.98
C ALA A 192 -11.89 -18.57 -7.01
N PHE A 193 -11.24 -17.88 -7.95
CA PHE A 193 -11.88 -17.08 -9.01
C PHE A 193 -11.31 -17.48 -10.39
N PRO A 194 -11.78 -18.58 -10.98
CA PRO A 194 -11.31 -19.02 -12.30
C PRO A 194 -11.49 -17.94 -13.37
N GLY A 195 -10.40 -17.61 -14.04
CA GLY A 195 -10.39 -16.56 -15.06
C GLY A 195 -10.13 -15.16 -14.52
N ILE A 196 -9.80 -14.98 -13.23
CA ILE A 196 -9.34 -13.68 -12.72
C ILE A 196 -8.11 -13.21 -13.50
N ALA A 197 -8.13 -11.96 -13.94
CA ALA A 197 -7.01 -11.39 -14.68
C ALA A 197 -5.81 -11.14 -13.77
N GLU A 198 -4.61 -11.25 -14.33
CA GLU A 198 -3.37 -10.77 -13.72
C GLU A 198 -2.77 -9.64 -14.56
N GLY A 199 -2.06 -8.70 -13.92
CA GLY A 199 -1.48 -7.58 -14.62
C GLY A 199 -0.32 -6.91 -13.88
N VAL A 200 0.46 -6.13 -14.61
CA VAL A 200 1.58 -5.32 -14.12
C VAL A 200 1.06 -3.97 -13.67
N TYR A 201 1.33 -3.60 -12.43
CA TYR A 201 0.87 -2.33 -11.84
C TYR A 201 1.97 -1.26 -11.93
N ALA A 202 1.69 -0.14 -12.60
CA ALA A 202 2.54 1.04 -12.59
C ALA A 202 2.20 1.93 -11.38
N GLY A 203 3.13 2.05 -10.43
CA GLY A 203 3.01 2.94 -9.27
C GLY A 203 3.62 4.30 -9.58
N LEU A 204 2.83 5.36 -9.51
CA LEU A 204 3.21 6.75 -9.74
C LEU A 204 3.16 7.57 -8.45
N LEU A 205 3.81 8.73 -8.47
CA LEU A 205 3.76 9.69 -7.35
C LEU A 205 2.33 10.18 -7.12
N GLY A 206 1.64 10.55 -8.18
CA GLY A 206 0.28 11.05 -8.12
C GLY A 206 0.15 12.50 -7.70
N GLY A 207 -1.02 12.74 -7.18
CA GLY A 207 -1.76 13.98 -7.04
C GLY A 207 -2.59 14.26 -8.28
N SER A 208 -2.04 14.23 -9.49
CA SER A 208 -2.80 14.30 -10.75
C SER A 208 -2.98 12.92 -11.37
N TYR A 209 -4.08 12.72 -12.08
CA TYR A 209 -4.21 11.60 -13.02
C TYR A 209 -3.28 11.81 -14.22
N GLU A 210 -3.00 10.72 -14.92
CA GLU A 210 -2.09 10.70 -16.05
C GLU A 210 -2.70 11.37 -17.28
N THR A 211 -1.84 11.90 -18.15
CA THR A 211 -2.23 12.32 -19.48
C THR A 211 -2.36 11.14 -20.43
N PRO A 212 -3.11 11.25 -21.55
CA PRO A 212 -3.15 10.20 -22.56
C PRO A 212 -1.79 9.82 -23.16
N ALA A 213 -0.81 10.72 -23.13
CA ALA A 213 0.54 10.45 -23.58
C ALA A 213 1.31 9.57 -22.59
N GLU A 214 1.18 9.84 -21.29
CA GLU A 214 1.73 9.01 -20.22
C GLU A 214 1.12 7.61 -20.24
N ILE A 215 -0.20 7.48 -20.44
CA ILE A 215 -0.85 6.17 -20.57
C ILE A 215 -0.29 5.37 -21.75
N ARG A 216 -0.07 6.00 -22.90
CA ARG A 216 0.59 5.31 -24.05
C ARG A 216 2.02 4.86 -23.71
N MET A 217 2.77 5.70 -22.99
CA MET A 217 4.12 5.36 -22.51
C MET A 217 4.07 4.15 -21.57
N LEU A 218 3.19 4.16 -20.56
CA LEU A 218 3.04 3.08 -19.58
C LEU A 218 2.69 1.75 -20.26
N ARG A 219 1.76 1.76 -21.23
CA ARG A 219 1.44 0.57 -22.05
C ARG A 219 2.66 0.05 -22.80
N THR A 220 3.46 0.93 -23.38
CA THR A 220 4.69 0.54 -24.08
C THR A 220 5.71 -0.08 -23.13
N MET A 221 5.74 0.34 -21.86
CA MET A 221 6.58 -0.21 -20.81
C MET A 221 6.04 -1.55 -20.26
N GLY A 222 4.84 -1.97 -20.66
CA GLY A 222 4.24 -3.25 -20.25
C GLY A 222 3.33 -3.15 -19.01
N ALA A 223 2.86 -1.95 -18.64
CA ALA A 223 1.87 -1.80 -17.59
C ALA A 223 0.45 -2.12 -18.08
N ASP A 224 -0.33 -2.78 -17.21
CA ASP A 224 -1.74 -3.10 -17.40
C ASP A 224 -2.64 -2.23 -16.50
N LEU A 225 -2.10 -1.77 -15.39
CA LEU A 225 -2.77 -1.01 -14.33
C LEU A 225 -1.94 0.21 -13.96
N VAL A 226 -2.59 1.27 -13.49
CA VAL A 226 -1.92 2.46 -12.99
C VAL A 226 -2.58 2.97 -11.70
N GLY A 227 -1.76 3.44 -10.76
CA GLY A 227 -2.23 4.06 -9.53
C GLY A 227 -1.10 4.67 -8.70
N MET A 228 -1.43 5.12 -7.49
CA MET A 228 -0.57 6.02 -6.69
C MET A 228 -0.21 5.42 -5.32
N SER A 229 -0.17 4.09 -5.19
CA SER A 229 0.06 3.38 -3.92
C SER A 229 0.80 2.06 -4.12
N THR A 230 0.76 1.19 -3.12
CA THR A 230 1.04 -0.27 -3.21
C THR A 230 2.50 -0.63 -3.42
N VAL A 231 3.20 -0.05 -4.39
CA VAL A 231 4.54 -0.48 -4.81
C VAL A 231 5.56 -0.37 -3.68
N LEU A 232 5.60 0.77 -2.99
CA LEU A 232 6.53 0.99 -1.88
C LEU A 232 6.22 0.09 -0.68
N GLU A 233 4.93 -0.16 -0.42
CA GLU A 233 4.47 -1.07 0.64
C GLU A 233 4.88 -2.51 0.31
N ALA A 234 4.70 -2.95 -0.95
CA ALA A 234 5.10 -4.27 -1.42
C ALA A 234 6.62 -4.50 -1.27
N ILE A 235 7.43 -3.53 -1.68
CA ILE A 235 8.90 -3.57 -1.53
C ILE A 235 9.27 -3.66 -0.04
N ALA A 236 8.65 -2.85 0.83
CA ALA A 236 8.97 -2.83 2.26
C ALA A 236 8.55 -4.14 2.96
N ALA A 237 7.40 -4.72 2.61
CA ALA A 237 6.93 -5.99 3.14
C ALA A 237 7.84 -7.15 2.70
N ARG A 238 8.20 -7.21 1.41
CA ARG A 238 9.12 -8.21 0.85
C ARG A 238 10.51 -8.12 1.48
N HIS A 239 11.04 -6.90 1.68
CA HIS A 239 12.31 -6.69 2.35
C HIS A 239 12.34 -7.30 3.76
N LEU A 240 11.26 -7.23 4.51
CA LEU A 240 11.12 -7.82 5.83
C LEU A 240 10.79 -9.32 5.81
N GLY A 241 10.72 -9.95 4.63
CA GLY A 241 10.53 -11.38 4.45
C GLY A 241 9.08 -11.84 4.43
N ALA A 242 8.11 -10.93 4.34
CA ALA A 242 6.71 -11.31 4.19
C ALA A 242 6.41 -11.79 2.75
N GLU A 243 5.48 -12.74 2.61
CA GLU A 243 4.83 -13.00 1.33
C GLU A 243 3.90 -11.84 1.00
N VAL A 244 3.92 -11.38 -0.25
CA VAL A 244 3.09 -10.25 -0.68
C VAL A 244 2.07 -10.71 -1.70
N PHE A 245 0.83 -10.27 -1.55
CA PHE A 245 -0.23 -10.38 -2.54
C PHE A 245 -0.77 -8.99 -2.84
N GLY A 246 -1.05 -8.70 -4.10
CA GLY A 246 -1.67 -7.45 -4.53
C GLY A 246 -2.90 -7.71 -5.38
N VAL A 247 -3.96 -6.92 -5.17
CA VAL A 247 -5.13 -6.89 -6.04
C VAL A 247 -5.63 -5.47 -6.23
N SER A 248 -5.83 -5.11 -7.48
CA SER A 248 -6.43 -3.84 -7.90
C SER A 248 -7.91 -4.05 -8.21
N LEU A 249 -8.76 -3.16 -7.72
CA LEU A 249 -10.08 -2.98 -8.31
C LEU A 249 -9.96 -1.94 -9.41
N VAL A 250 -10.25 -2.33 -10.63
CA VAL A 250 -10.37 -1.37 -11.73
C VAL A 250 -11.57 -0.47 -11.47
N THR A 251 -11.35 0.82 -11.31
CA THR A 251 -12.40 1.82 -11.07
C THR A 251 -12.75 2.59 -12.33
N ASN A 252 -11.81 2.71 -13.24
CA ASN A 252 -11.95 3.42 -14.50
C ASN A 252 -10.99 2.88 -15.56
N LEU A 253 -11.26 3.12 -16.82
CA LEU A 253 -10.23 3.04 -17.86
C LEU A 253 -9.29 4.24 -17.73
N ALA A 254 -8.01 4.03 -17.98
CA ALA A 254 -7.00 5.08 -17.90
C ALA A 254 -7.25 6.20 -18.91
N ALA A 255 -6.64 7.36 -18.69
CA ALA A 255 -6.85 8.57 -19.49
C ALA A 255 -6.67 8.34 -21.01
N GLY A 256 -7.62 8.80 -21.79
CA GLY A 256 -7.63 8.64 -23.26
C GLY A 256 -8.12 7.29 -23.77
N LEU A 257 -8.48 6.34 -22.90
CA LEU A 257 -9.11 5.07 -23.27
C LEU A 257 -10.64 5.12 -23.14
N SER A 258 -11.19 6.13 -22.48
CA SER A 258 -12.61 6.43 -22.38
C SER A 258 -12.84 7.92 -22.65
N PRO A 259 -13.98 8.32 -23.22
CA PRO A 259 -14.36 9.74 -23.35
C PRO A 259 -14.78 10.37 -22.01
N ALA A 260 -15.07 9.57 -20.97
CA ALA A 260 -15.46 10.07 -19.66
C ALA A 260 -14.28 10.72 -18.93
N ALA A 261 -14.55 11.83 -18.24
CA ALA A 261 -13.57 12.40 -17.31
C ALA A 261 -13.38 11.47 -16.12
N LEU A 262 -12.17 11.47 -15.54
CA LEU A 262 -11.86 10.71 -14.35
C LEU A 262 -12.39 11.46 -13.11
N ASP A 263 -13.10 10.72 -12.24
CA ASP A 263 -13.71 11.29 -11.05
C ASP A 263 -13.46 10.39 -9.84
N HIS A 264 -13.03 10.98 -8.72
CA HIS A 264 -12.75 10.25 -7.48
C HIS A 264 -14.03 9.70 -6.83
N GLU A 265 -15.18 10.35 -6.97
CA GLU A 265 -16.46 9.85 -6.44
C GLU A 265 -16.89 8.55 -7.12
N GLU A 266 -16.65 8.42 -8.44
CA GLU A 266 -16.87 7.17 -9.17
C GLU A 266 -15.97 6.04 -8.64
N VAL A 267 -14.70 6.33 -8.31
CA VAL A 267 -13.77 5.37 -7.69
C VAL A 267 -14.36 4.80 -6.41
N LEU A 268 -14.86 5.66 -5.51
CA LEU A 268 -15.48 5.25 -4.25
C LEU A 268 -16.78 4.46 -4.47
N ALA A 269 -17.61 4.87 -5.43
CA ALA A 269 -18.85 4.18 -5.75
C ALA A 269 -18.62 2.76 -6.30
N ARG A 270 -17.62 2.59 -7.18
CA ARG A 270 -17.21 1.28 -7.71
C ARG A 270 -16.68 0.37 -6.61
N GLY A 271 -15.86 0.90 -5.70
CA GLY A 271 -15.38 0.16 -4.52
C GLY A 271 -16.55 -0.40 -3.70
N ARG A 272 -17.56 0.43 -3.41
CA ARG A 272 -18.77 -0.01 -2.70
C ARG A 272 -19.54 -1.11 -3.44
N ALA A 273 -19.74 -0.96 -4.74
CA ALA A 273 -20.49 -1.92 -5.54
C ALA A 273 -19.80 -3.30 -5.64
N SER A 274 -18.47 -3.35 -5.58
CA SER A 274 -17.69 -4.58 -5.73
C SER A 274 -17.33 -5.24 -4.38
N ALA A 275 -17.75 -4.68 -3.24
CA ALA A 275 -17.29 -5.10 -1.91
C ALA A 275 -17.53 -6.60 -1.60
N GLY A 276 -18.68 -7.16 -2.04
CA GLY A 276 -18.99 -8.57 -1.79
C GLY A 276 -18.02 -9.54 -2.47
N SER A 277 -17.81 -9.39 -3.78
CA SER A 277 -16.91 -10.26 -4.56
C SER A 277 -15.45 -10.09 -4.10
N LEU A 278 -15.06 -8.87 -3.74
CA LEU A 278 -13.72 -8.58 -3.21
C LEU A 278 -13.49 -9.24 -1.84
N ALA A 279 -14.50 -9.23 -0.95
CA ALA A 279 -14.43 -9.91 0.33
C ALA A 279 -14.26 -11.43 0.17
N GLU A 280 -14.95 -12.04 -0.80
CA GLU A 280 -14.80 -13.47 -1.10
C GLU A 280 -13.39 -13.79 -1.60
N LEU A 281 -12.86 -13.00 -2.52
CA LEU A 281 -11.49 -13.14 -3.01
C LEU A 281 -10.47 -13.03 -1.88
N LEU A 282 -10.58 -11.97 -1.06
CA LEU A 282 -9.67 -11.74 0.05
C LEU A 282 -9.72 -12.88 1.09
N ARG A 283 -10.91 -13.39 1.44
CA ARG A 283 -11.04 -14.53 2.35
C ARG A 283 -10.35 -15.78 1.82
N ALA A 284 -10.49 -16.07 0.52
CA ALA A 284 -9.83 -17.22 -0.10
C ALA A 284 -8.29 -17.09 -0.04
N VAL A 285 -7.76 -15.89 -0.31
CA VAL A 285 -6.31 -15.63 -0.23
C VAL A 285 -5.82 -15.65 1.22
N VAL A 286 -6.57 -15.08 2.17
CA VAL A 286 -6.24 -15.11 3.61
C VAL A 286 -6.21 -16.54 4.14
N ALA A 287 -7.14 -17.39 3.74
CA ALA A 287 -7.16 -18.81 4.14
C ALA A 287 -5.95 -19.59 3.61
N ALA A 288 -5.38 -19.15 2.48
CA ALA A 288 -4.18 -19.73 1.90
C ALA A 288 -2.88 -19.15 2.47
N ALA A 289 -2.88 -17.99 3.13
CA ALA A 289 -1.69 -17.24 3.59
C ALA A 289 -1.04 -17.76 4.93
#